data_95482bc04ec9728695b8067a48733664
#
_entry.id   95482bc04ec9728695b8067a48733664
#
_cell.length_a   1.000
_cell.length_b   1.000
_cell.length_c   1.000
_cell.angle_alpha   90.00
_cell.angle_beta   90.00
_cell.angle_gamma   90.00
#
_symmetry.space_group_name_H-M   'P 1'
#
loop_
_entity.id
_entity.type
_entity.pdbx_description
1 polymer ?
#
loop_
_entity_poly.entity_id
_entity_poly.type
_entity_poly.pdbx_seq_one_letter_code
_entity_poly.pdbx_strand_id
1 'polypeptide(L)'
;MAAATPTMTRLAGKKAIRSFARKLAEPEVIKDLNITPMMDMMTIILVFLLKSFASTTSTITFDQNLQVPKSMTLLKPKEAVSVTVTKKVILVEGDAIAPVNAGKVDPAVKRDGENGYFITPLVDILEKHARKEKRVAELTGQKFEAQLMLIADQTTPYRLLTEIIYSCGQAGYANYRLLVLKAKD
;
A
#
# COMPACT_ATOMS: atom_id res chain seq x y z
N MET A 1 64.87 60.62 44.78
CA MET A 1 63.82 59.61 44.88
C MET A 1 63.52 59.08 43.51
N ALA A 2 64.03 57.87 43.17
CA ALA A 2 63.92 57.31 41.84
C ALA A 2 62.71 56.40 41.75
N ALA A 3 61.87 56.66 40.77
CA ALA A 3 60.72 55.82 40.48
C ALA A 3 61.14 54.60 39.66
N ALA A 4 60.99 53.44 40.21
CA ALA A 4 61.21 52.15 39.58
C ALA A 4 60.14 51.90 38.52
N THR A 5 60.52 51.79 37.28
CA THR A 5 59.67 51.44 36.15
C THR A 5 59.38 49.97 36.09
N PRO A 6 58.17 49.55 35.79
CA PRO A 6 57.77 48.16 35.80
C PRO A 6 58.08 47.49 34.47
N THR A 7 59.29 46.98 34.34
CA THR A 7 59.65 46.08 33.21
C THR A 7 59.14 44.64 33.35
N MET A 8 58.55 44.33 34.49
CA MET A 8 58.00 42.97 34.78
C MET A 8 56.67 42.64 34.13
N THR A 9 55.89 43.63 33.69
CA THR A 9 54.55 43.43 33.17
C THR A 9 54.50 42.91 31.75
N ARG A 10 55.46 43.19 30.89
CA ARG A 10 55.47 42.73 29.50
C ARG A 10 55.76 41.22 29.33
N LEU A 11 56.62 40.66 30.18
CA LEU A 11 56.96 39.26 30.14
C LEU A 11 55.85 38.38 30.74
N ALA A 12 55.17 38.84 31.80
CA ALA A 12 54.01 38.17 32.41
C ALA A 12 52.82 38.17 31.46
N GLY A 13 52.55 39.28 30.74
CA GLY A 13 51.52 39.37 29.74
C GLY A 13 51.73 38.40 28.55
N LYS A 14 52.95 38.28 28.06
CA LYS A 14 53.28 37.34 26.98
C LYS A 14 53.15 35.86 27.40
N LYS A 15 53.44 35.52 28.66
CA LYS A 15 53.21 34.16 29.20
C LYS A 15 51.74 33.89 29.37
N ALA A 16 50.93 34.84 29.84
CA ALA A 16 49.50 34.70 29.98
C ALA A 16 48.81 34.53 28.61
N ILE A 17 49.18 35.32 27.62
CA ILE A 17 48.63 35.19 26.26
C ILE A 17 49.03 33.84 25.63
N ARG A 18 50.22 33.35 25.85
CA ARG A 18 50.61 32.01 25.36
C ARG A 18 49.91 30.86 26.08
N SER A 19 49.57 31.02 27.36
CA SER A 19 48.82 30.02 28.10
C SER A 19 47.34 30.04 27.69
N PHE A 20 46.76 31.20 27.37
CA PHE A 20 45.43 31.32 26.81
C PHE A 20 45.34 30.77 25.38
N ALA A 21 46.33 31.05 24.54
CA ALA A 21 46.41 30.50 23.19
C ALA A 21 46.58 29.00 23.16
N ARG A 22 47.21 28.37 24.20
CA ARG A 22 47.26 26.92 24.38
C ARG A 22 45.98 26.32 24.94
N LYS A 23 45.12 27.12 25.62
CA LYS A 23 43.82 26.70 26.15
C LYS A 23 42.69 26.87 25.13
N LEU A 24 42.87 27.69 24.08
CA LEU A 24 42.10 27.57 22.87
C LEU A 24 42.59 26.30 22.17
N ALA A 25 42.06 25.17 22.65
CA ALA A 25 42.19 23.92 21.94
C ALA A 25 41.86 24.19 20.48
N GLU A 26 42.75 23.83 19.57
CA GLU A 26 42.40 23.77 18.16
C GLU A 26 41.04 23.08 18.08
N PRO A 27 40.06 23.68 17.37
CA PRO A 27 38.81 22.97 17.17
C PRO A 27 39.22 21.60 16.64
N GLU A 28 38.82 20.54 17.31
CA GLU A 28 38.92 19.19 16.74
C GLU A 28 38.37 19.25 15.36
N VAL A 29 39.20 19.46 14.37
CA VAL A 29 38.83 19.29 12.98
C VAL A 29 38.44 17.83 12.91
N ILE A 30 37.14 17.56 12.84
CA ILE A 30 36.59 16.24 12.59
C ILE A 30 37.17 15.84 11.24
N LYS A 31 38.36 15.25 11.24
CA LYS A 31 39.16 14.93 10.05
C LYS A 31 38.50 13.88 9.19
N ASP A 32 37.62 13.07 9.80
CA ASP A 32 36.88 12.02 9.08
C ASP A 32 35.48 11.96 9.63
N LEU A 33 34.57 12.68 8.97
CA LEU A 33 33.14 12.45 9.17
C LEU A 33 32.80 11.09 8.58
N ASN A 34 32.67 10.10 9.45
CA ASN A 34 32.26 8.76 9.02
C ASN A 34 30.80 8.82 8.52
N ILE A 35 30.63 8.93 7.19
CA ILE A 35 29.33 8.99 6.54
C ILE A 35 28.69 7.60 6.36
N THR A 36 29.43 6.53 6.65
CA THR A 36 28.95 5.15 6.47
C THR A 36 27.64 4.86 7.21
N PRO A 37 27.44 5.29 8.48
CA PRO A 37 26.17 5.08 9.17
C PRO A 37 25.02 5.85 8.54
N MET A 38 25.28 7.03 7.96
CA MET A 38 24.25 7.81 7.27
C MET A 38 23.84 7.16 5.95
N MET A 39 24.81 6.59 5.21
CA MET A 39 24.51 5.85 3.98
C MET A 39 23.73 4.56 4.27
N ASP A 40 24.02 3.86 5.36
CA ASP A 40 23.31 2.66 5.77
C ASP A 40 21.85 2.95 6.11
N MET A 41 21.61 4.01 6.91
CA MET A 41 20.26 4.47 7.20
C MET A 41 19.50 4.85 5.93
N MET A 42 20.16 5.48 4.96
CA MET A 42 19.55 5.88 3.70
C MET A 42 19.22 4.67 2.84
N THR A 43 20.09 3.65 2.79
CA THR A 43 19.83 2.40 2.07
C THR A 43 18.66 1.61 2.67
N ILE A 44 18.56 1.55 4.02
CA ILE A 44 17.43 0.90 4.70
C ILE A 44 16.11 1.60 4.36
N ILE A 45 16.08 2.94 4.42
CA ILE A 45 14.88 3.73 4.07
C ILE A 45 14.52 3.50 2.60
N LEU A 46 15.50 3.46 1.71
CA LEU A 46 15.29 3.25 0.27
C LEU A 46 14.71 1.86 -0.01
N VAL A 47 15.26 0.82 0.61
CA VAL A 47 14.74 -0.56 0.51
C VAL A 47 13.35 -0.67 1.12
N PHE A 48 13.10 0.01 2.25
CA PHE A 48 11.77 0.06 2.86
C PHE A 48 10.75 0.72 1.94
N LEU A 49 11.10 1.85 1.33
CA LEU A 49 10.23 2.53 0.36
C LEU A 49 9.96 1.67 -0.87
N LEU A 50 10.99 1.03 -1.44
CA LEU A 50 10.81 0.10 -2.56
C LEU A 50 9.87 -1.04 -2.20
N LYS A 51 10.04 -1.64 -1.01
CA LYS A 51 9.14 -2.71 -0.53
C LYS A 51 7.72 -2.19 -0.31
N SER A 52 7.56 -0.99 0.24
CA SER A 52 6.26 -0.37 0.45
C SER A 52 5.54 -0.09 -0.87
N PHE A 53 6.23 0.46 -1.86
CA PHE A 53 5.68 0.68 -3.19
C PHE A 53 5.34 -0.63 -3.91
N ALA A 54 6.19 -1.67 -3.80
CA ALA A 54 5.91 -2.97 -4.38
C ALA A 54 4.67 -3.65 -3.77
N SER A 55 4.38 -3.39 -2.50
CA SER A 55 3.20 -3.93 -1.81
C SER A 55 1.89 -3.21 -2.18
N THR A 56 1.96 -2.00 -2.74
CA THR A 56 0.78 -1.21 -3.13
C THR A 56 0.23 -1.62 -4.50
N THR A 57 1.02 -2.36 -5.29
CA THR A 57 0.51 -2.96 -6.52
C THR A 57 -0.38 -4.13 -6.11
N SER A 58 -1.69 -4.01 -6.30
CA SER A 58 -2.67 -5.10 -6.11
C SER A 58 -2.12 -6.34 -6.83
N THR A 59 -1.49 -7.21 -6.08
CA THR A 59 -0.92 -8.45 -6.61
C THR A 59 -2.10 -9.34 -6.93
N ILE A 60 -2.58 -9.27 -8.17
CA ILE A 60 -3.53 -10.26 -8.69
C ILE A 60 -2.75 -11.56 -8.71
N THR A 61 -2.90 -12.35 -7.66
CA THR A 61 -2.34 -13.69 -7.59
C THR A 61 -3.08 -14.54 -8.61
N PHE A 62 -2.46 -14.71 -9.77
CA PHE A 62 -2.97 -15.67 -10.76
C PHE A 62 -2.75 -17.07 -10.20
N ASP A 63 -3.76 -17.59 -9.52
CA ASP A 63 -3.79 -19.00 -9.13
C ASP A 63 -3.91 -19.86 -10.39
N GLN A 64 -3.32 -21.04 -10.39
CA GLN A 64 -3.38 -22.00 -11.51
C GLN A 64 -4.84 -22.38 -11.88
N ASN A 65 -5.79 -22.09 -11.00
CA ASN A 65 -7.21 -22.34 -11.19
C ASN A 65 -7.98 -21.15 -11.79
N LEU A 66 -7.29 -20.06 -12.19
CA LEU A 66 -7.91 -18.87 -12.76
C LEU A 66 -7.46 -18.66 -14.21
N GLN A 67 -8.34 -18.91 -15.15
CA GLN A 67 -8.14 -18.59 -16.57
C GLN A 67 -8.95 -17.34 -16.92
N VAL A 68 -8.28 -16.20 -16.97
CA VAL A 68 -8.92 -14.92 -17.28
C VAL A 68 -9.29 -14.84 -18.75
N PRO A 69 -10.50 -14.38 -19.13
CA PRO A 69 -10.90 -14.21 -20.51
C PRO A 69 -10.06 -13.16 -21.23
N LYS A 70 -9.84 -13.33 -22.53
CA LYS A 70 -9.05 -12.41 -23.36
C LYS A 70 -9.96 -11.35 -24.00
N SER A 71 -9.48 -10.11 -24.12
CA SER A 71 -10.18 -9.01 -24.79
C SER A 71 -9.21 -8.10 -25.53
N MET A 72 -9.70 -7.38 -26.52
CA MET A 72 -8.95 -6.35 -27.24
C MET A 72 -9.02 -4.96 -26.60
N THR A 73 -9.70 -4.82 -25.48
CA THR A 73 -9.89 -3.53 -24.79
C THR A 73 -8.57 -3.04 -24.19
N LEU A 74 -8.23 -1.76 -24.44
CA LEU A 74 -6.98 -1.11 -23.99
C LEU A 74 -7.13 -0.28 -22.71
N LEU A 75 -8.26 -0.38 -22.01
CA LEU A 75 -8.48 0.38 -20.78
C LEU A 75 -7.57 -0.12 -19.67
N LYS A 76 -6.77 0.79 -19.10
CA LYS A 76 -5.95 0.46 -17.92
C LYS A 76 -6.85 0.27 -16.69
N PRO A 77 -6.57 -0.75 -15.85
CA PRO A 77 -7.27 -0.89 -14.58
C PRO A 77 -7.01 0.35 -13.71
N LYS A 78 -8.06 0.88 -13.08
CA LYS A 78 -7.93 1.86 -12.00
C LYS A 78 -7.87 1.12 -10.68
N GLU A 79 -7.29 1.73 -9.66
CA GLU A 79 -7.35 1.22 -8.29
C GLU A 79 -8.81 1.13 -7.84
N ALA A 80 -9.23 -0.07 -7.52
CA ALA A 80 -10.59 -0.38 -7.07
C ALA A 80 -10.56 -1.71 -6.31
N VAL A 81 -11.49 -1.92 -5.39
CA VAL A 81 -11.62 -3.19 -4.68
C VAL A 81 -11.75 -4.33 -5.66
N SER A 82 -10.90 -5.34 -5.53
CA SER A 82 -10.86 -6.49 -6.43
C SER A 82 -11.68 -7.66 -5.89
N VAL A 83 -12.59 -8.18 -6.70
CA VAL A 83 -13.31 -9.43 -6.45
C VAL A 83 -12.87 -10.44 -7.50
N THR A 84 -12.23 -11.50 -7.06
CA THR A 84 -11.73 -12.57 -7.94
C THR A 84 -12.58 -13.82 -7.77
N VAL A 85 -13.09 -14.34 -8.87
CA VAL A 85 -13.94 -15.52 -8.92
C VAL A 85 -13.16 -16.63 -9.59
N THR A 86 -12.74 -17.60 -8.78
CA THR A 86 -12.09 -18.83 -9.27
C THR A 86 -13.08 -19.98 -9.35
N LYS A 87 -12.63 -21.11 -9.86
CA LYS A 87 -13.45 -22.37 -9.91
C LYS A 87 -13.85 -22.91 -8.55
N LYS A 88 -13.10 -22.54 -7.47
CA LYS A 88 -13.26 -23.14 -6.14
C LYS A 88 -13.67 -22.14 -5.08
N VAL A 89 -13.36 -20.85 -5.26
CA VAL A 89 -13.52 -19.85 -4.21
C VAL A 89 -13.73 -18.45 -4.80
N ILE A 90 -14.49 -17.62 -4.09
CA ILE A 90 -14.59 -16.20 -4.31
C ILE A 90 -13.63 -15.51 -3.34
N LEU A 91 -12.75 -14.63 -3.87
CA LEU A 91 -11.80 -13.86 -3.08
C LEU A 91 -12.13 -12.37 -3.20
N VAL A 92 -11.93 -11.63 -2.11
CA VAL A 92 -11.95 -10.17 -2.07
C VAL A 92 -10.60 -9.69 -1.58
N GLU A 93 -9.90 -8.88 -2.36
CA GLU A 93 -8.53 -8.40 -2.10
C GLU A 93 -7.51 -9.53 -1.81
N GLY A 94 -7.79 -10.76 -2.29
CA GLY A 94 -6.96 -11.95 -2.06
C GLY A 94 -7.43 -12.83 -0.92
N ASP A 95 -8.35 -12.37 -0.08
CA ASP A 95 -8.92 -13.16 1.02
C ASP A 95 -10.06 -14.05 0.54
N ALA A 96 -10.03 -15.33 0.91
CA ALA A 96 -11.07 -16.30 0.56
C ALA A 96 -12.35 -16.07 1.38
N ILE A 97 -13.47 -15.81 0.69
CA ILE A 97 -14.72 -15.38 1.33
C ILE A 97 -15.80 -16.48 1.28
N ALA A 98 -15.99 -17.08 0.11
CA ALA A 98 -17.04 -18.07 -0.06
C ALA A 98 -16.56 -19.20 -0.99
N PRO A 99 -16.83 -20.47 -0.63
CA PRO A 99 -16.50 -21.59 -1.50
C PRO A 99 -17.45 -21.64 -2.71
N VAL A 100 -16.90 -22.06 -3.84
CA VAL A 100 -17.63 -22.30 -5.08
C VAL A 100 -17.48 -23.78 -5.43
N ASN A 101 -18.59 -24.47 -5.60
CA ASN A 101 -18.64 -25.88 -5.98
C ASN A 101 -19.37 -26.02 -7.32
N ALA A 102 -18.69 -26.56 -8.33
CA ALA A 102 -19.26 -26.75 -9.67
C ALA A 102 -19.94 -25.51 -10.26
N GLY A 103 -19.35 -24.31 -10.02
CA GLY A 103 -19.90 -23.05 -10.51
C GLY A 103 -21.12 -22.51 -9.76
N LYS A 104 -21.39 -23.03 -8.58
CA LYS A 104 -22.44 -22.54 -7.66
C LYS A 104 -21.84 -22.21 -6.31
N VAL A 105 -22.35 -21.16 -5.67
CA VAL A 105 -22.01 -20.83 -4.27
C VAL A 105 -22.81 -21.74 -3.35
N ASP A 106 -22.19 -22.16 -2.24
CA ASP A 106 -22.87 -22.98 -1.22
C ASP A 106 -24.16 -22.28 -0.74
N PRO A 107 -25.32 -22.97 -0.78
CA PRO A 107 -26.59 -22.41 -0.29
C PRO A 107 -26.55 -21.93 1.16
N ALA A 108 -25.68 -22.50 1.99
CA ALA A 108 -25.53 -22.12 3.39
C ALA A 108 -25.01 -20.67 3.59
N VAL A 109 -24.27 -20.13 2.63
CA VAL A 109 -23.74 -18.77 2.69
C VAL A 109 -24.64 -17.74 1.99
N LYS A 110 -25.76 -18.20 1.40
CA LYS A 110 -26.76 -17.35 0.76
C LYS A 110 -27.92 -17.06 1.72
N ARG A 111 -28.39 -15.80 1.74
CA ARG A 111 -29.51 -15.41 2.60
C ARG A 111 -30.83 -16.09 2.23
N ASP A 112 -31.09 -16.28 0.92
CA ASP A 112 -32.36 -16.76 0.40
C ASP A 112 -32.27 -18.20 -0.12
N GLY A 113 -31.33 -19.02 0.37
CA GLY A 113 -31.13 -20.42 0.01
C GLY A 113 -30.58 -20.61 -1.41
N GLU A 114 -30.82 -21.79 -2.02
CA GLU A 114 -30.19 -22.19 -3.29
C GLU A 114 -30.48 -21.23 -4.45
N ASN A 115 -31.67 -20.66 -4.53
CA ASN A 115 -32.09 -19.75 -5.58
C ASN A 115 -31.77 -18.28 -5.30
N GLY A 116 -31.29 -17.96 -4.11
CA GLY A 116 -30.92 -16.60 -3.70
C GLY A 116 -29.75 -16.02 -4.48
N TYR A 117 -29.81 -14.71 -4.71
CA TYR A 117 -28.72 -13.95 -5.33
C TYR A 117 -27.82 -13.27 -4.30
N PHE A 118 -28.24 -13.22 -3.03
CA PHE A 118 -27.54 -12.50 -1.98
C PHE A 118 -26.54 -13.41 -1.27
N ILE A 119 -25.23 -13.11 -1.42
CA ILE A 119 -24.13 -13.83 -0.78
C ILE A 119 -23.72 -13.04 0.46
N THR A 120 -24.17 -13.48 1.63
CA THR A 120 -23.99 -12.77 2.92
C THR A 120 -22.54 -12.41 3.21
N PRO A 121 -21.57 -13.35 3.23
CA PRO A 121 -20.19 -13.01 3.59
C PRO A 121 -19.52 -12.07 2.60
N LEU A 122 -19.91 -12.10 1.33
CA LEU A 122 -19.40 -11.19 0.31
C LEU A 122 -19.87 -9.75 0.57
N VAL A 123 -21.16 -9.58 0.86
CA VAL A 123 -21.74 -8.26 1.15
C VAL A 123 -21.12 -7.67 2.42
N ASP A 124 -21.01 -8.46 3.51
CA ASP A 124 -20.46 -7.99 4.79
C ASP A 124 -19.02 -7.45 4.66
N ILE A 125 -18.19 -8.10 3.86
CA ILE A 125 -16.82 -7.67 3.63
C ILE A 125 -16.76 -6.44 2.73
N LEU A 126 -17.52 -6.44 1.64
CA LEU A 126 -17.58 -5.29 0.73
C LEU A 126 -18.14 -4.04 1.41
N GLU A 127 -19.13 -4.17 2.31
CA GLU A 127 -19.61 -3.04 3.12
C GLU A 127 -18.52 -2.46 4.03
N LYS A 128 -17.68 -3.33 4.64
CA LYS A 128 -16.55 -2.85 5.44
C LYS A 128 -15.56 -2.06 4.59
N HIS A 129 -15.26 -2.55 3.37
CA HIS A 129 -14.41 -1.82 2.43
C HIS A 129 -15.05 -0.49 2.00
N ALA A 130 -16.33 -0.50 1.63
CA ALA A 130 -17.05 0.71 1.24
C ALA A 130 -17.07 1.78 2.36
N ARG A 131 -17.23 1.36 3.63
CA ARG A 131 -17.16 2.29 4.79
C ARG A 131 -15.76 2.88 4.94
N LYS A 132 -14.70 2.08 4.77
CA LYS A 132 -13.32 2.58 4.81
C LYS A 132 -13.04 3.58 3.69
N GLU A 133 -13.42 3.24 2.45
CA GLU A 133 -13.24 4.12 1.28
C GLU A 133 -14.02 5.43 1.41
N LYS A 134 -15.27 5.38 1.88
CA LYS A 134 -16.07 6.58 2.16
C LYS A 134 -15.39 7.49 3.18
N ARG A 135 -14.87 6.90 4.27
CA ARG A 135 -14.13 7.67 5.29
C ARG A 135 -12.85 8.31 4.75
N VAL A 136 -12.10 7.59 3.92
CA VAL A 136 -10.90 8.13 3.25
C VAL A 136 -11.31 9.24 2.27
N ALA A 137 -12.35 9.05 1.50
CA ALA A 137 -12.87 10.04 0.57
C ALA A 137 -13.29 11.34 1.27
N GLU A 138 -13.97 11.24 2.43
CA GLU A 138 -14.34 12.38 3.28
C GLU A 138 -13.09 13.14 3.80
N LEU A 139 -12.06 12.41 4.24
CA LEU A 139 -10.83 13.00 4.75
C LEU A 139 -9.98 13.66 3.66
N THR A 140 -10.00 13.13 2.46
CA THR A 140 -9.21 13.61 1.31
C THR A 140 -9.96 14.61 0.42
N GLY A 141 -11.25 14.85 0.69
CA GLY A 141 -12.10 15.69 -0.15
C GLY A 141 -12.41 15.10 -1.53
N GLN A 142 -12.15 13.82 -1.74
CA GLN A 142 -12.44 13.10 -2.97
C GLN A 142 -13.85 12.50 -2.94
N LYS A 143 -14.43 12.24 -4.11
CA LYS A 143 -15.71 11.55 -4.20
C LYS A 143 -15.51 10.04 -4.18
N PHE A 144 -16.31 9.33 -3.40
CA PHE A 144 -16.37 7.87 -3.45
C PHE A 144 -16.94 7.43 -4.82
N GLU A 145 -16.11 6.83 -5.66
CA GLU A 145 -16.50 6.42 -7.03
C GLU A 145 -17.31 5.12 -7.06
N ALA A 146 -17.40 4.38 -5.95
CA ALA A 146 -18.07 3.08 -5.82
C ALA A 146 -17.65 2.09 -6.92
N GLN A 147 -16.38 2.09 -7.29
CA GLN A 147 -15.82 1.23 -8.33
C GLN A 147 -15.36 -0.10 -7.77
N LEU A 148 -15.65 -1.17 -8.48
CA LEU A 148 -15.23 -2.53 -8.15
C LEU A 148 -14.61 -3.18 -9.39
N MET A 149 -13.53 -3.90 -9.20
CA MET A 149 -12.87 -4.67 -10.25
C MET A 149 -13.24 -6.15 -10.08
N LEU A 150 -13.92 -6.70 -11.06
CA LEU A 150 -14.33 -8.10 -11.07
C LEU A 150 -13.44 -8.91 -12.01
N ILE A 151 -12.79 -9.93 -11.46
CA ILE A 151 -11.94 -10.87 -12.19
C ILE A 151 -12.64 -12.22 -12.14
N ALA A 152 -13.08 -12.72 -13.26
CA ALA A 152 -13.77 -14.00 -13.32
C ALA A 152 -13.04 -15.00 -14.22
N ASP A 153 -13.08 -16.28 -13.84
CA ASP A 153 -12.58 -17.36 -14.69
C ASP A 153 -13.42 -17.47 -15.96
N GLN A 154 -12.78 -17.81 -17.08
CA GLN A 154 -13.44 -17.95 -18.39
C GLN A 154 -14.59 -18.97 -18.38
N THR A 155 -14.53 -19.97 -17.51
CA THR A 155 -15.53 -21.02 -17.39
C THR A 155 -16.62 -20.73 -16.35
N THR A 156 -16.61 -19.52 -15.75
CA THR A 156 -17.58 -19.12 -14.72
C THR A 156 -18.99 -19.07 -15.31
N PRO A 157 -19.98 -19.79 -14.74
CA PRO A 157 -21.37 -19.71 -15.19
C PRO A 157 -21.92 -18.27 -15.05
N TYR A 158 -22.70 -17.84 -16.02
CA TYR A 158 -23.33 -16.52 -16.02
C TYR A 158 -24.18 -16.26 -14.76
N ARG A 159 -24.87 -17.29 -14.27
CA ARG A 159 -25.66 -17.19 -13.04
C ARG A 159 -24.79 -16.77 -11.83
N LEU A 160 -23.65 -17.42 -11.63
CA LEU A 160 -22.72 -17.07 -10.56
C LEU A 160 -22.23 -15.63 -10.68
N LEU A 161 -21.90 -15.20 -11.89
CA LEU A 161 -21.50 -13.82 -12.15
C LEU A 161 -22.60 -12.83 -11.76
N THR A 162 -23.86 -13.13 -12.11
CA THR A 162 -25.00 -12.30 -11.76
C THR A 162 -25.25 -12.24 -10.25
N GLU A 163 -25.11 -13.35 -9.54
CA GLU A 163 -25.21 -13.42 -8.06
C GLU A 163 -24.17 -12.53 -7.40
N ILE A 164 -22.94 -12.56 -7.90
CA ILE A 164 -21.84 -11.71 -7.40
C ILE A 164 -22.10 -10.24 -7.68
N ILE A 165 -22.45 -9.87 -8.91
CA ILE A 165 -22.76 -8.48 -9.30
C ILE A 165 -23.92 -7.94 -8.46
N TYR A 166 -24.96 -8.75 -8.24
CA TYR A 166 -26.08 -8.36 -7.39
C TYR A 166 -25.64 -8.08 -5.96
N SER A 167 -24.84 -8.99 -5.37
CA SER A 167 -24.31 -8.82 -4.02
C SER A 167 -23.39 -7.60 -3.90
N CYS A 168 -22.56 -7.33 -4.89
CA CYS A 168 -21.72 -6.13 -4.95
C CYS A 168 -22.57 -4.85 -5.00
N GLY A 169 -23.64 -4.85 -5.78
CA GLY A 169 -24.59 -3.73 -5.84
C GLY A 169 -25.25 -3.46 -4.49
N GLN A 170 -25.64 -4.50 -3.75
CA GLN A 170 -26.21 -4.38 -2.40
C GLN A 170 -25.21 -3.81 -1.38
N ALA A 171 -23.92 -4.09 -1.55
CA ALA A 171 -22.84 -3.52 -0.72
C ALA A 171 -22.51 -2.05 -1.06
N GLY A 172 -23.17 -1.47 -2.07
CA GLY A 172 -23.00 -0.07 -2.46
C GLY A 172 -22.00 0.18 -3.59
N TYR A 173 -21.53 -0.86 -4.27
CA TYR A 173 -20.68 -0.74 -5.46
C TYR A 173 -21.55 -0.77 -6.71
N ALA A 174 -21.82 0.42 -7.27
CA ALA A 174 -22.67 0.58 -8.46
C ALA A 174 -21.89 0.43 -9.78
N ASN A 175 -20.58 0.71 -9.74
CA ASN A 175 -19.72 0.71 -10.91
C ASN A 175 -18.78 -0.51 -10.86
N TYR A 176 -18.94 -1.45 -11.76
CA TYR A 176 -18.03 -2.60 -11.85
C TYR A 176 -17.31 -2.64 -13.19
N ARG A 177 -16.09 -3.11 -13.17
CA ARG A 177 -15.23 -3.33 -14.35
C ARG A 177 -14.77 -4.76 -14.38
N LEU A 178 -14.98 -5.43 -15.50
CA LEU A 178 -14.45 -6.76 -15.73
C LEU A 178 -13.00 -6.65 -16.17
N LEU A 179 -12.10 -7.31 -15.44
CA LEU A 179 -10.71 -7.44 -15.85
C LEU A 179 -10.57 -8.61 -16.82
N VAL A 180 -9.93 -8.33 -17.95
CA VAL A 180 -9.69 -9.30 -19.02
C VAL A 180 -8.24 -9.20 -19.50
N LEU A 181 -7.67 -10.28 -19.97
CA LEU A 181 -6.34 -10.27 -20.57
C LEU A 181 -6.42 -9.73 -21.99
N LYS A 182 -5.41 -8.95 -22.41
CA LYS A 182 -5.27 -8.53 -23.80
C LYS A 182 -5.03 -9.76 -24.68
N ALA A 183 -5.85 -9.95 -25.70
CA ALA A 183 -5.57 -10.92 -26.74
C ALA A 183 -4.26 -10.51 -27.42
N LYS A 184 -3.35 -11.46 -27.58
CA LYS A 184 -2.12 -11.27 -28.36
C LYS A 184 -2.47 -11.66 -29.79
N ASP A 185 -2.33 -10.73 -30.73
CA ASP A 185 -2.39 -11.02 -32.15
C ASP A 185 -1.26 -11.94 -32.54
#